data_44066f44b0be61542974e8b1ccceb9e7
#
_entry.id   44066f44b0be61542974e8b1ccceb9e7
#
_cell.length_a   1.000
_cell.length_b   1.000
_cell.length_c   1.000
_cell.angle_alpha   90.00
_cell.angle_beta   90.00
_cell.angle_gamma   90.00
#
_symmetry.space_group_name_H-M   'P 1'
#
loop_
_entity.id
_entity.type
_entity.pdbx_description
1 polymer ?
#
loop_
_entity_poly.entity_id
_entity_poly.type
_entity_poly.pdbx_seq_one_letter_code
_entity_poly.pdbx_strand_id
1 'polypeptide(L)'
;MLKKLRSLIFPLIAVLALLVSTTVALKLRIYESQREKTVQLTPAMKATELSEEEVVVKRIIDGDTFVTEKDERIRLLGINAPELTDPDGEAAKRFLEEKILGETVILKFDKKDRLD
;
A
#
# COMPACT_ATOMS: atom_id res chain seq x y z
N MET A 1 -37.73 51.62 -0.69
CA MET A 1 -37.76 50.28 -0.10
C MET A 1 -36.56 49.43 -0.47
N LEU A 2 -36.10 49.36 -1.71
CA LEU A 2 -34.96 48.49 -2.13
C LEU A 2 -33.61 48.83 -1.43
N LYS A 3 -33.31 50.09 -1.13
CA LYS A 3 -32.04 50.51 -0.46
C LYS A 3 -31.94 49.99 0.98
N LYS A 4 -33.04 49.95 1.74
CA LYS A 4 -33.05 49.40 3.11
C LYS A 4 -32.92 47.90 3.14
N LEU A 5 -33.48 47.20 2.15
CA LEU A 5 -33.37 45.72 2.03
C LEU A 5 -31.93 45.32 1.72
N ARG A 6 -31.23 46.01 0.82
CA ARG A 6 -29.81 45.79 0.52
C ARG A 6 -28.90 45.99 1.74
N SER A 7 -29.17 46.99 2.59
CA SER A 7 -28.39 47.23 3.78
C SER A 7 -28.48 46.15 4.86
N LEU A 8 -29.56 45.39 4.89
CA LEU A 8 -29.76 44.26 5.82
C LEU A 8 -29.24 42.91 5.26
N ILE A 9 -29.23 42.76 3.96
CA ILE A 9 -28.79 41.52 3.31
C ILE A 9 -27.26 41.37 3.35
N PHE A 10 -26.51 42.45 3.18
CA PHE A 10 -25.03 42.42 3.19
C PHE A 10 -24.44 41.90 4.51
N PRO A 11 -24.84 42.38 5.70
CA PRO A 11 -24.31 41.84 6.95
C PRO A 11 -24.73 40.39 7.19
N LEU A 12 -25.92 39.98 6.72
CA LEU A 12 -26.39 38.59 6.87
C LEU A 12 -25.57 37.63 6.06
N ILE A 13 -25.21 38.00 4.82
CA ILE A 13 -24.33 37.19 3.93
C ILE A 13 -22.93 37.09 4.52
N ALA A 14 -22.40 38.17 5.07
CA ALA A 14 -21.08 38.20 5.71
C ALA A 14 -21.01 37.28 6.94
N VAL A 15 -22.04 37.26 7.77
CA VAL A 15 -22.14 36.35 8.93
C VAL A 15 -22.27 34.89 8.49
N LEU A 16 -23.06 34.63 7.47
CA LEU A 16 -23.20 33.28 6.93
C LEU A 16 -21.87 32.76 6.34
N ALA A 17 -21.15 33.58 5.59
CA ALA A 17 -19.83 33.25 5.05
C ALA A 17 -18.80 32.97 6.16
N LEU A 18 -18.83 33.74 7.25
CA LEU A 18 -17.96 33.53 8.41
C LEU A 18 -18.24 32.19 9.11
N LEU A 19 -19.53 31.81 9.28
CA LEU A 19 -19.94 30.55 9.88
C LEU A 19 -19.51 29.35 9.02
N VAL A 20 -19.63 29.41 7.71
CA VAL A 20 -19.19 28.36 6.79
C VAL A 20 -17.67 28.21 6.85
N SER A 21 -16.93 29.31 6.87
CA SER A 21 -15.46 29.29 6.96
C SER A 21 -14.96 28.63 8.24
N THR A 22 -15.56 28.94 9.38
CA THR A 22 -15.17 28.33 10.68
C THR A 22 -15.49 26.84 10.75
N THR A 23 -16.61 26.39 10.19
CA THR A 23 -16.97 24.97 10.18
C THR A 23 -16.05 24.15 9.28
N VAL A 24 -15.62 24.68 8.15
CA VAL A 24 -14.65 24.02 7.25
C VAL A 24 -13.28 23.93 7.92
N ALA A 25 -12.79 25.00 8.53
CA ALA A 25 -11.51 24.99 9.24
C ALA A 25 -11.50 23.99 10.41
N LEU A 26 -12.60 23.89 11.15
CA LEU A 26 -12.73 22.94 12.24
C LEU A 26 -12.74 21.49 11.74
N LYS A 27 -13.45 21.20 10.62
CA LYS A 27 -13.45 19.87 9.99
C LYS A 27 -12.06 19.46 9.50
N LEU A 28 -11.31 20.37 8.89
CA LEU A 28 -9.94 20.13 8.45
C LEU A 28 -9.02 19.80 9.63
N ARG A 29 -9.08 20.54 10.73
CA ARG A 29 -8.30 20.26 11.97
C ARG A 29 -8.65 18.90 12.58
N ILE A 30 -9.92 18.53 12.58
CA ILE A 30 -10.35 17.21 13.08
C ILE A 30 -9.82 16.11 12.15
N TYR A 31 -9.84 16.32 10.83
CA TYR A 31 -9.32 15.37 9.86
C TYR A 31 -7.80 15.16 10.00
N GLU A 32 -7.03 16.23 10.15
CA GLU A 32 -5.58 16.17 10.40
C GLU A 32 -5.25 15.48 11.72
N SER A 33 -5.99 15.79 12.79
CA SER A 33 -5.82 15.15 14.10
C SER A 33 -6.15 13.65 14.08
N GLN A 34 -7.09 13.22 13.25
CA GLN A 34 -7.39 11.78 13.06
C GLN A 34 -6.28 11.08 12.26
N ARG A 35 -5.67 11.77 11.29
CA ARG A 35 -4.58 11.24 10.48
C ARG A 35 -3.31 10.99 11.32
N GLU A 36 -2.98 11.88 12.22
CA GLU A 36 -1.83 11.71 13.13
C GLU A 36 -2.04 10.59 14.14
N LYS A 37 -3.28 10.33 14.58
CA LYS A 37 -3.59 9.22 15.50
C LYS A 37 -3.53 7.85 14.85
N THR A 38 -3.66 7.76 13.53
CA THR A 38 -3.60 6.48 12.79
C THR A 38 -2.15 6.03 12.53
N VAL A 39 -1.15 6.88 12.74
CA VAL A 39 0.27 6.60 12.45
C VAL A 39 1.12 6.40 13.74
N GLN A 40 0.54 6.48 14.91
CA GLN A 40 1.23 6.08 16.15
C GLN A 40 1.10 4.57 16.38
N LEU A 41 1.78 3.79 15.53
CA LEU A 41 2.13 2.40 15.83
C LEU A 41 2.96 2.40 17.11
N THR A 42 2.43 1.79 18.17
CA THR A 42 3.15 1.58 19.44
C THR A 42 4.48 0.87 19.16
N PRO A 43 5.57 1.18 19.91
CA PRO A 43 6.87 0.54 19.73
C PRO A 43 6.84 -1.00 19.78
N ALA A 44 5.84 -1.59 20.45
CA ALA A 44 5.63 -3.03 20.50
C ALA A 44 5.15 -3.65 19.16
N MET A 45 4.50 -2.89 18.28
CA MET A 45 4.10 -3.38 16.95
C MET A 45 5.25 -3.25 15.92
N LYS A 46 6.26 -2.41 16.19
CA LYS A 46 7.44 -2.26 15.34
C LYS A 46 8.38 -3.47 15.39
N ALA A 47 8.22 -4.36 16.38
CA ALA A 47 9.03 -5.57 16.53
C ALA A 47 8.54 -6.77 15.69
N THR A 48 7.42 -6.61 14.97
CA THR A 48 6.82 -7.66 14.11
C THR A 48 6.73 -7.20 12.64
N GLU A 49 7.37 -6.10 12.27
CA GLU A 49 7.51 -5.76 10.85
C GLU A 49 8.43 -6.81 10.20
N LEU A 50 7.80 -7.79 9.53
CA LEU A 50 8.40 -8.50 8.42
C LEU A 50 8.94 -7.42 7.49
N SER A 51 10.23 -7.44 7.18
CA SER A 51 10.75 -6.51 6.18
C SER A 51 10.06 -6.82 4.86
N GLU A 52 9.33 -5.83 4.35
CA GLU A 52 8.68 -5.91 3.05
C GLU A 52 9.58 -5.21 2.04
N GLU A 53 9.75 -5.80 0.88
CA GLU A 53 10.48 -5.23 -0.25
C GLU A 53 9.68 -5.38 -1.53
N GLU A 54 9.50 -4.28 -2.27
CA GLU A 54 8.89 -4.31 -3.60
C GLU A 54 9.96 -4.66 -4.64
N VAL A 55 9.70 -5.66 -5.45
CA VAL A 55 10.59 -6.11 -6.53
C VAL A 55 9.80 -6.38 -7.80
N VAL A 56 10.44 -6.17 -8.95
CA VAL A 56 9.89 -6.55 -10.26
C VAL A 56 10.42 -7.93 -10.64
N VAL A 57 9.54 -8.81 -11.11
CA VAL A 57 9.87 -10.17 -11.51
C VAL A 57 10.41 -10.17 -12.94
N LYS A 58 11.69 -10.51 -13.12
CA LYS A 58 12.37 -10.52 -14.41
C LYS A 58 12.16 -11.82 -15.18
N ARG A 59 12.23 -12.95 -14.51
CA ARG A 59 12.05 -14.29 -15.11
C ARG A 59 11.68 -15.33 -14.06
N ILE A 60 11.00 -16.36 -14.49
CA ILE A 60 10.65 -17.53 -13.66
C ILE A 60 11.66 -18.66 -13.96
N ILE A 61 12.16 -19.32 -12.93
CA ILE A 61 13.06 -20.49 -13.04
C ILE A 61 12.23 -21.77 -13.10
N ASP A 62 11.36 -21.98 -12.11
CA ASP A 62 10.48 -23.12 -11.95
C ASP A 62 9.18 -22.70 -11.23
N GLY A 63 8.37 -23.66 -10.76
CA GLY A 63 7.07 -23.38 -10.17
C GLY A 63 7.10 -22.71 -8.79
N ASP A 64 8.26 -22.57 -8.14
CA ASP A 64 8.40 -21.95 -6.83
C ASP A 64 9.60 -20.98 -6.73
N THR A 65 10.29 -20.72 -7.85
CA THR A 65 11.52 -19.91 -7.86
C THR A 65 11.51 -18.90 -9.02
N PHE A 66 11.82 -17.65 -8.73
CA PHE A 66 11.94 -16.59 -9.73
C PHE A 66 13.16 -15.68 -9.48
N VAL A 67 13.47 -14.82 -10.45
CA VAL A 67 14.56 -13.84 -10.39
C VAL A 67 14.01 -12.45 -10.57
N THR A 68 14.47 -11.51 -9.75
CA THR A 68 14.12 -10.10 -9.79
C THR A 68 14.92 -9.33 -10.86
N GLU A 69 14.55 -8.07 -11.15
CA GLU A 69 15.34 -7.19 -12.01
C GLU A 69 16.74 -6.89 -11.47
N LYS A 70 16.93 -7.02 -10.15
CA LYS A 70 18.25 -6.91 -9.49
C LYS A 70 19.10 -8.17 -9.60
N ASP A 71 18.64 -9.19 -10.37
CA ASP A 71 19.24 -10.51 -10.52
C ASP A 71 19.29 -11.34 -9.23
N GLU A 72 18.45 -11.02 -8.25
CA GLU A 72 18.29 -11.78 -7.02
C GLU A 72 17.36 -12.98 -7.25
N ARG A 73 17.79 -14.16 -6.77
CA ARG A 73 17.00 -15.39 -6.84
C ARG A 73 16.13 -15.54 -5.61
N ILE A 74 14.81 -15.61 -5.80
CA ILE A 74 13.82 -15.74 -4.74
C ILE A 74 13.13 -17.09 -4.84
N ARG A 75 13.14 -17.86 -3.74
CA ARG A 75 12.35 -19.07 -3.59
C ARG A 75 11.17 -18.81 -2.68
N LEU A 76 9.98 -19.22 -3.12
CA LEU A 76 8.74 -19.07 -2.36
C LEU A 76 8.72 -20.04 -1.18
N LEU A 77 8.50 -19.53 0.04
CA LEU A 77 8.40 -20.34 1.24
C LEU A 77 7.05 -21.08 1.29
N GLY A 78 7.08 -22.30 1.80
CA GLY A 78 5.86 -23.11 1.98
C GLY A 78 5.28 -23.70 0.68
N ILE A 79 5.92 -23.48 -0.46
CA ILE A 79 5.58 -24.08 -1.74
C ILE A 79 6.71 -25.05 -2.13
N ASN A 80 6.35 -26.22 -2.62
CA ASN A 80 7.27 -27.16 -3.21
C ASN A 80 6.67 -27.61 -4.54
N ALA A 81 7.02 -26.88 -5.60
CA ALA A 81 6.56 -27.19 -6.95
C ALA A 81 7.34 -28.39 -7.54
N PRO A 82 6.76 -29.11 -8.51
CA PRO A 82 7.49 -30.12 -9.28
C PRO A 82 8.69 -29.49 -10.00
N GLU A 83 9.81 -30.22 -10.04
CA GLU A 83 11.00 -29.81 -10.79
C GLU A 83 10.72 -29.82 -12.31
N LEU A 84 11.48 -29.03 -13.09
CA LEU A 84 11.29 -28.96 -14.55
C LEU A 84 11.46 -30.33 -15.26
N THR A 85 12.16 -31.25 -14.63
CA THR A 85 12.34 -32.63 -15.10
C THR A 85 11.13 -33.54 -14.84
N ASP A 86 10.23 -33.10 -13.96
CA ASP A 86 9.02 -33.82 -13.64
C ASP A 86 7.90 -33.58 -14.66
N PRO A 87 6.94 -34.48 -14.84
CA PRO A 87 5.86 -34.33 -15.82
C PRO A 87 5.05 -33.01 -15.69
N ASP A 88 4.87 -32.49 -14.45
CA ASP A 88 4.10 -31.30 -14.17
C ASP A 88 4.97 -30.04 -13.94
N GLY A 89 6.29 -30.15 -14.03
CA GLY A 89 7.22 -29.05 -13.77
C GLY A 89 7.03 -27.86 -14.69
N GLU A 90 6.88 -28.11 -15.99
CA GLU A 90 6.62 -27.07 -17.00
C GLU A 90 5.24 -26.42 -16.80
N ALA A 91 4.25 -27.16 -16.33
CA ALA A 91 2.92 -26.62 -16.03
C ALA A 91 2.97 -25.71 -14.80
N ALA A 92 3.70 -26.11 -13.76
CA ALA A 92 3.89 -25.31 -12.54
C ALA A 92 4.64 -23.98 -12.86
N LYS A 93 5.70 -24.05 -13.67
CA LYS A 93 6.43 -22.88 -14.14
C LYS A 93 5.53 -21.91 -14.90
N ARG A 94 4.79 -22.40 -15.91
CA ARG A 94 3.86 -21.56 -16.69
C ARG A 94 2.79 -20.92 -15.81
N PHE A 95 2.27 -21.65 -14.84
CA PHE A 95 1.30 -21.09 -13.89
C PHE A 95 1.89 -19.90 -13.12
N LEU A 96 3.12 -19.98 -12.66
CA LEU A 96 3.77 -18.87 -11.95
C LEU A 96 4.09 -17.71 -12.93
N GLU A 97 4.53 -17.99 -14.16
CA GLU A 97 4.75 -16.99 -15.21
C GLU A 97 3.49 -16.18 -15.49
N GLU A 98 2.35 -16.83 -15.67
CA GLU A 98 1.05 -16.16 -15.90
C GLU A 98 0.63 -15.24 -14.74
N LYS A 99 1.10 -15.51 -13.52
CA LYS A 99 0.71 -14.77 -12.32
C LYS A 99 1.60 -13.58 -12.03
N ILE A 100 2.91 -13.72 -12.18
CA ILE A 100 3.84 -12.72 -11.65
C ILE A 100 4.93 -12.26 -12.63
N LEU A 101 5.09 -12.86 -13.80
CA LEU A 101 6.14 -12.45 -14.74
C LEU A 101 5.94 -11.00 -15.21
N GLY A 102 6.94 -10.14 -14.98
CA GLY A 102 6.89 -8.73 -15.31
C GLY A 102 6.10 -7.87 -14.30
N GLU A 103 5.51 -8.48 -13.28
CA GLU A 103 4.73 -7.76 -12.27
C GLU A 103 5.61 -7.29 -11.11
N THR A 104 5.15 -6.24 -10.41
CA THR A 104 5.72 -5.81 -9.14
C THR A 104 5.09 -6.61 -8.02
N VAL A 105 5.90 -7.32 -7.25
CA VAL A 105 5.47 -8.12 -6.11
C VAL A 105 6.07 -7.61 -4.81
N ILE A 106 5.38 -7.83 -3.69
CA ILE A 106 5.88 -7.48 -2.35
C ILE A 106 6.44 -8.75 -1.70
N LEU A 107 7.74 -8.75 -1.47
CA LEU A 107 8.42 -9.81 -0.71
C LEU A 107 8.23 -9.59 0.78
N LYS A 108 7.83 -10.64 1.49
CA LYS A 108 7.77 -10.68 2.95
C LYS A 108 8.76 -11.75 3.42
N PHE A 109 9.81 -11.31 4.09
CA PHE A 109 10.85 -12.21 4.57
C PHE A 109 10.53 -12.75 5.96
N ASP A 110 10.68 -14.06 6.18
CA ASP A 110 10.71 -14.60 7.55
C ASP A 110 12.03 -14.18 8.22
N LYS A 111 11.97 -13.89 9.53
CA LYS A 111 13.14 -13.47 10.31
C LYS A 111 14.29 -14.50 10.33
N LYS A 112 13.99 -15.77 10.02
CA LYS A 112 14.98 -16.85 9.95
C LYS A 112 15.85 -16.83 8.69
N ASP A 113 15.37 -16.27 7.59
CA ASP A 113 16.01 -16.39 6.28
C ASP A 113 17.00 -15.26 5.97
N ARG A 114 17.28 -14.40 6.95
CA ARG A 114 18.19 -13.25 6.81
C ARG A 114 19.60 -13.48 7.35
N LEU A 115 19.96 -14.73 7.64
CA LEU A 115 21.21 -15.08 8.32
C LEU A 115 22.24 -15.83 7.44
N ASP A 116 22.20 -15.59 6.13
CA ASP A 116 23.26 -16.07 5.24
C ASP A 116 23.98 -14.92 4.55
#